data_3065fb6ca3e611f393ed49c665842e63
#
_entry.id   3065fb6ca3e611f393ed49c665842e63
#
_cell.length_a   1.000
_cell.length_b   1.000
_cell.length_c   1.000
_cell.angle_alpha   90.00
_cell.angle_beta   90.00
_cell.angle_gamma   90.00
#
_symmetry.space_group_name_H-M   'P 1'
#
loop_
_entity.id
_entity.type
_entity.pdbx_description
1 polymer ?
#
loop_
_entity_poly.entity_id
_entity_poly.type
_entity_poly.pdbx_seq_one_letter_code
_entity_poly.pdbx_strand_id
1 'polypeptide(L)'
;MKKTLTVNLNNIVFHIDDDAYELLQNYLSAVEKQLSEDERKEVMSDIEARVAELFTERLQRNKNVVNKEDVEQIIEILGKPSQFGGDEAET
;
A
#
# COMPACT_ATOMS: atom_id res chain seq x y z
N MET A 1 -6.12 -19.78 -10.07
CA MET A 1 -5.16 -19.07 -10.90
C MET A 1 -5.17 -17.60 -10.59
N LYS A 2 -4.00 -17.01 -10.54
CA LYS A 2 -3.91 -15.58 -10.25
C LYS A 2 -4.11 -14.76 -11.51
N LYS A 3 -4.77 -13.65 -11.36
CA LYS A 3 -4.89 -12.68 -12.43
C LYS A 3 -4.00 -11.50 -12.12
N THR A 4 -3.58 -10.81 -13.16
CA THR A 4 -2.79 -9.61 -13.01
C THR A 4 -3.69 -8.42 -13.26
N LEU A 5 -3.65 -7.47 -12.36
CA LEU A 5 -4.43 -6.24 -12.47
C LEU A 5 -3.48 -5.08 -12.73
N THR A 6 -4.04 -4.00 -13.23
CA THR A 6 -3.28 -2.77 -13.45
C THR A 6 -3.78 -1.74 -12.44
N VAL A 7 -2.84 -1.13 -11.74
CA VAL A 7 -3.18 -0.13 -10.74
C VAL A 7 -2.33 1.11 -10.99
N ASN A 8 -2.92 2.27 -10.73
CA ASN A 8 -2.23 3.56 -10.88
C ASN A 8 -2.00 4.12 -9.47
N LEU A 9 -0.75 4.29 -9.13
CA LEU A 9 -0.37 4.88 -7.85
C LEU A 9 0.58 6.03 -8.10
N ASN A 10 0.21 7.19 -7.62
CA ASN A 10 1.05 8.38 -7.76
C ASN A 10 1.44 8.63 -9.22
N ASN A 11 0.47 8.43 -10.13
CA ASN A 11 0.65 8.60 -11.57
C ASN A 11 1.60 7.60 -12.21
N ILE A 12 1.88 6.50 -11.53
CA ILE A 12 2.70 5.42 -12.08
C ILE A 12 1.81 4.18 -12.19
N VAL A 13 1.88 3.53 -13.34
CA VAL A 13 1.10 2.32 -13.58
C VAL A 13 1.90 1.10 -13.14
N PHE A 14 1.28 0.25 -12.36
CA PHE A 14 1.90 -0.99 -11.89
C PHE A 14 1.01 -2.17 -12.24
N HIS A 15 1.64 -3.31 -12.48
CA HIS A 15 0.94 -4.57 -12.63
C HIS A 15 1.07 -5.34 -11.32
N ILE A 16 -0.03 -5.86 -10.84
CA ILE A 16 -0.09 -6.47 -9.51
C ILE A 16 -0.98 -7.70 -9.56
N ASP A 17 -0.57 -8.76 -8.87
CA ASP A 17 -1.40 -9.96 -8.75
C ASP A 17 -2.69 -9.62 -8.01
N ASP A 18 -3.76 -10.32 -8.35
CA ASP A 18 -5.08 -10.02 -7.77
C ASP A 18 -5.10 -10.20 -6.25
N ASP A 19 -4.44 -11.24 -5.73
CA ASP A 19 -4.39 -11.44 -4.28
C ASP A 19 -3.54 -10.36 -3.61
N ALA A 20 -2.49 -9.90 -4.28
CA ALA A 20 -1.67 -8.80 -3.77
C ALA A 20 -2.47 -7.51 -3.74
N TYR A 21 -3.26 -7.29 -4.77
CA TYR A 21 -4.10 -6.10 -4.84
C TYR A 21 -5.12 -6.09 -3.71
N GLU A 22 -5.74 -7.22 -3.46
CA GLU A 22 -6.72 -7.33 -2.38
C GLU A 22 -6.07 -7.00 -1.03
N LEU A 23 -4.87 -7.55 -0.81
CA LEU A 23 -4.14 -7.28 0.42
C LEU A 23 -3.82 -5.79 0.56
N LEU A 24 -3.37 -5.19 -0.52
CA LEU A 24 -3.05 -3.76 -0.51
C LEU A 24 -4.29 -2.92 -0.23
N GLN A 25 -5.40 -3.23 -0.89
CA GLN A 25 -6.64 -2.48 -0.70
C GLN A 25 -7.15 -2.60 0.73
N ASN A 26 -7.06 -3.79 1.30
CA ASN A 26 -7.47 -4.00 2.68
C ASN A 26 -6.61 -3.17 3.63
N TYR A 27 -5.33 -3.13 3.37
CA TYR A 27 -4.41 -2.34 4.19
C TYR A 27 -4.73 -0.85 4.10
N LEU A 28 -4.90 -0.35 2.88
CA LEU A 28 -5.17 1.08 2.68
C LEU A 28 -6.50 1.47 3.30
N SER A 29 -7.51 0.61 3.19
CA SER A 29 -8.81 0.88 3.82
C SER A 29 -8.67 0.93 5.33
N ALA A 30 -7.90 0.00 5.90
CA ALA A 30 -7.70 -0.04 7.34
C ALA A 30 -6.98 1.22 7.84
N VAL A 31 -5.99 1.67 7.09
CA VAL A 31 -5.28 2.91 7.44
C VAL A 31 -6.23 4.09 7.37
N GLU A 32 -7.02 4.15 6.31
CA GLU A 32 -7.95 5.24 6.10
C GLU A 32 -8.92 5.37 7.27
N LYS A 33 -9.38 4.24 7.80
CA LYS A 33 -10.31 4.25 8.92
C LYS A 33 -9.70 4.77 10.21
N GLN A 34 -8.38 4.77 10.29
CA GLN A 34 -7.69 5.28 11.48
C GLN A 34 -7.50 6.80 11.45
N LEU A 35 -7.74 7.41 10.31
CA LEU A 35 -7.46 8.82 10.12
C LEU A 35 -8.72 9.66 10.22
N SER A 36 -8.57 10.88 10.73
CA SER A 36 -9.67 11.83 10.71
C SER A 36 -9.88 12.33 9.28
N GLU A 37 -11.02 12.91 9.04
CA GLU A 37 -11.34 13.43 7.71
C GLU A 37 -10.32 14.46 7.24
N ASP A 38 -9.85 15.27 8.16
CA ASP A 38 -8.91 16.33 7.81
C ASP A 38 -7.56 15.77 7.38
N GLU A 39 -7.16 14.67 7.98
CA GLU A 39 -5.84 14.08 7.70
C GLU A 39 -5.86 13.10 6.56
N ARG A 40 -7.03 12.55 6.28
CA ARG A 40 -7.15 11.40 5.39
C ARG A 40 -6.54 11.65 4.01
N LYS A 41 -6.92 12.76 3.42
CA LYS A 41 -6.48 13.05 2.06
C LYS A 41 -4.96 13.19 1.99
N GLU A 42 -4.40 13.93 2.91
CA GLU A 42 -2.97 14.18 2.91
C GLU A 42 -2.16 12.93 3.22
N VAL A 43 -2.57 12.22 4.28
CA VAL A 43 -1.83 11.03 4.69
C VAL A 43 -1.95 9.93 3.63
N MET A 44 -3.15 9.74 3.09
CA MET A 44 -3.31 8.71 2.07
C MET A 44 -2.50 9.02 0.82
N SER A 45 -2.38 10.29 0.47
CA SER A 45 -1.55 10.70 -0.65
C SER A 45 -0.09 10.37 -0.40
N ASP A 46 0.39 10.63 0.80
CA ASP A 46 1.77 10.31 1.18
C ASP A 46 2.02 8.81 1.15
N ILE A 47 1.06 8.03 1.66
CA ILE A 47 1.19 6.59 1.67
C ILE A 47 1.21 6.06 0.24
N GLU A 48 0.35 6.58 -0.61
CA GLU A 48 0.31 6.16 -2.00
C GLU A 48 1.65 6.43 -2.69
N ALA A 49 2.23 7.59 -2.46
CA ALA A 49 3.53 7.94 -3.02
C ALA A 49 4.61 6.99 -2.53
N ARG A 50 4.56 6.66 -1.25
CA ARG A 50 5.54 5.77 -0.66
C ARG A 50 5.41 4.35 -1.21
N VAL A 51 4.17 3.88 -1.35
CA VAL A 51 3.91 2.56 -1.92
C VAL A 51 4.43 2.49 -3.35
N ALA A 52 4.18 3.54 -4.13
CA ALA A 52 4.67 3.58 -5.51
C ALA A 52 6.19 3.51 -5.56
N GLU A 53 6.84 4.20 -4.65
CA GLU A 53 8.29 4.21 -4.57
C GLU A 53 8.81 2.80 -4.25
N LEU A 54 8.19 2.15 -3.27
CA LEU A 54 8.60 0.82 -2.86
C LEU A 54 8.33 -0.22 -3.95
N PHE A 55 7.20 -0.09 -4.64
CA PHE A 55 6.91 -0.96 -5.76
C PHE A 55 7.96 -0.81 -6.86
N THR A 56 8.33 0.42 -7.15
CA THR A 56 9.33 0.69 -8.18
C THR A 56 10.65 0.00 -7.83
N GLU A 57 11.05 0.07 -6.56
CA GLU A 57 12.27 -0.59 -6.13
C GLU A 57 12.20 -2.09 -6.32
N ARG A 58 11.05 -2.68 -6.01
CA ARG A 58 10.89 -4.12 -6.12
C ARG A 58 10.95 -4.57 -7.58
N LEU A 59 10.35 -3.79 -8.45
CA LEU A 59 10.28 -4.16 -9.85
C LEU A 59 11.59 -4.00 -10.60
N GLN A 60 12.53 -3.29 -10.04
CA GLN A 60 13.84 -3.11 -10.68
C GLN A 60 14.69 -4.37 -10.68
N ARG A 61 14.23 -5.43 -10.04
CA ARG A 61 15.01 -6.65 -9.90
C ARG A 61 14.50 -7.76 -10.80
N ASN A 62 14.36 -7.49 -12.08
CA ASN A 62 13.91 -8.47 -13.06
C ASN A 62 12.51 -8.96 -12.80
N LYS A 63 11.65 -8.06 -12.41
CA LYS A 63 10.32 -8.40 -12.01
C LYS A 63 9.36 -7.40 -12.62
N ASN A 64 8.25 -7.87 -13.17
CA ASN A 64 7.28 -7.01 -13.82
C ASN A 64 5.97 -6.92 -13.08
N VAL A 65 5.75 -7.79 -12.10
CA VAL A 65 4.47 -7.86 -11.41
C VAL A 65 4.70 -7.88 -9.91
N VAL A 66 3.96 -7.06 -9.19
CA VAL A 66 3.98 -7.04 -7.72
C VAL A 66 3.17 -8.21 -7.21
N ASN A 67 3.76 -9.06 -6.38
CA ASN A 67 3.05 -10.21 -5.84
C ASN A 67 2.69 -9.97 -4.38
N LYS A 68 1.96 -10.92 -3.80
CA LYS A 68 1.47 -10.80 -2.44
C LYS A 68 2.61 -10.62 -1.44
N GLU A 69 3.70 -11.33 -1.63
CA GLU A 69 4.85 -11.24 -0.74
C GLU A 69 5.44 -9.84 -0.75
N ASP A 70 5.49 -9.22 -1.92
CA ASP A 70 5.97 -7.85 -2.03
C ASP A 70 5.12 -6.91 -1.20
N VAL A 71 3.80 -7.05 -1.29
CA VAL A 71 2.89 -6.20 -0.55
C VAL A 71 3.05 -6.43 0.96
N GLU A 72 3.20 -7.69 1.37
CA GLU A 72 3.40 -7.99 2.78
C GLU A 72 4.64 -7.30 3.32
N GLN A 73 5.72 -7.32 2.57
CA GLN A 73 6.96 -6.69 3.00
C GLN A 73 6.83 -5.17 3.05
N ILE A 74 6.11 -4.62 2.09
CA ILE A 74 5.88 -3.18 2.06
C ILE A 74 5.03 -2.74 3.26
N ILE A 75 4.03 -3.52 3.61
CA ILE A 75 3.20 -3.23 4.77
C ILE A 75 4.06 -3.23 6.05
N GLU A 76 5.01 -4.13 6.15
CA GLU A 76 5.91 -4.16 7.29
C GLU A 76 6.76 -2.90 7.36
N ILE A 77 7.20 -2.42 6.22
CA ILE A 77 7.99 -1.20 6.15
C ILE A 77 7.16 0.01 6.53
N LEU A 78 5.93 0.07 6.04
CA LEU A 78 5.05 1.21 6.30
C LEU A 78 4.52 1.22 7.72
N GLY A 79 4.27 0.04 8.30
CA GLY A 79 3.71 -0.08 9.62
C GLY A 79 2.25 -0.49 9.59
N LYS A 80 1.75 -0.94 10.71
CA LYS A 80 0.38 -1.41 10.82
C LYS A 80 -0.60 -0.24 10.75
N PRO A 81 -1.83 -0.50 10.29
CA PRO A 81 -2.82 0.58 10.20
C PRO A 81 -3.04 1.31 11.52
N SER A 82 -3.03 0.59 12.62
CA SER A 82 -3.28 1.21 13.92
C SER A 82 -2.23 2.24 14.29
N GLN A 83 -1.06 2.19 13.69
CA GLN A 83 0.00 3.15 13.97
C GLN A 83 -0.26 4.50 13.33
N PHE A 84 -1.13 4.57 12.34
CA PHE A 84 -1.43 5.83 11.68
C PHE A 84 -2.49 6.64 12.41
N GLY A 85 -3.24 5.99 13.28
CA GLY A 85 -4.34 6.64 13.99
C GLY A 85 -3.92 7.55 15.12
N GLY A 86 -2.70 7.73 15.31
CA GLY A 86 -2.23 8.59 16.35
C GLY A 86 -2.54 8.11 17.71
N ASP A 87 -2.68 8.34 18.50
CA ASP A 87 -2.99 8.09 19.69
C ASP A 87 -3.15 6.88 20.23
N GLU A 88 -3.27 6.50 20.18
CA GLU A 88 -3.43 5.77 20.67
C GLU A 88 -3.04 4.85 20.99
N ALA A 89 -2.73 4.80 21.23
CA ALA A 89 -2.30 4.08 21.39
C ALA A 89 -2.10 3.32 22.15
N GLU A 90 -2.18 3.34 22.58
CA GLU A 90 -1.92 2.75 23.12
C GLU A 90 -1.86 2.05 23.78
N THR A 91 -1.85 1.88 24.09
CA THR A 91 -1.79 1.42 24.58
C THR A 91 -1.71 0.97 24.92
#